data_e2b513e240376d98bb95d9605c4aae42
#
_entry.id   e2b513e240376d98bb95d9605c4aae42
#
_cell.length_a   1.000
_cell.length_b   1.000
_cell.length_c   1.000
_cell.angle_alpha   90.00
_cell.angle_beta   90.00
_cell.angle_gamma   90.00
#
_symmetry.space_group_name_H-M   'P 1'
#
loop_
_entity.id
_entity.type
_entity.pdbx_description
1 polymer ?
#
loop_
_entity_poly.entity_id
_entity_poly.type
_entity_poly.pdbx_seq_one_letter_code
_entity_poly.pdbx_strand_id
1 'polypeptide(L)'
;MEQINKVFVLGGAGFLGYHTIKEAVNRGYEVKTVDIVGLPDDLQFDDDAKVEFVVANFFALTDSEIVEMIKDCDSFVYAGGVDDRIVPQKPARKFFYDTNVMPTARIARLAKEAGVRNFVLFGSYTSEFAENNDELRLHNYQAEPYVETRLLQEKAAMYQGEGAMNVSVLRLPYIFGTMPGKTPMTSMYVDMLRDQEFMPVTTGGFATITADQVGQAAMGALENGNHRKTYPAATGYISYEDFYKKILADLDQAETTKLEVMPFEELEEAYKEDEKLTDAEGIEHGIRQVNMLRANSMEFRLLTDIAYEELGVKEEDTDKVIDETIKASGLGKVESE
;
A
#
# COMPACT_ATOMS: atom_id res chain seq x y z
N MET A 1 28.39 -3.18 -0.51
CA MET A 1 27.47 -2.05 -0.78
C MET A 1 27.99 -0.83 -0.05
N GLU A 2 27.83 0.36 -0.62
CA GLU A 2 28.19 1.58 0.07
C GLU A 2 27.19 1.84 1.22
N GLN A 3 27.67 2.43 2.31
CA GLN A 3 26.86 2.66 3.51
C GLN A 3 25.74 3.66 3.23
N ILE A 4 24.51 3.34 3.68
CA ILE A 4 23.39 4.29 3.70
C ILE A 4 23.60 5.25 4.87
N ASN A 5 23.49 6.55 4.64
CA ASN A 5 23.59 7.56 5.68
C ASN A 5 22.30 8.38 5.81
N LYS A 6 21.69 8.79 4.69
CA LYS A 6 20.50 9.64 4.69
C LYS A 6 19.46 9.13 3.68
N VAL A 7 18.25 8.92 4.15
CA VAL A 7 17.12 8.41 3.37
C VAL A 7 16.13 9.54 3.11
N PHE A 8 15.73 9.72 1.85
CA PHE A 8 14.60 10.57 1.49
C PHE A 8 13.32 9.74 1.50
N VAL A 9 12.27 10.17 2.21
CA VAL A 9 10.97 9.51 2.25
C VAL A 9 9.90 10.45 1.66
N LEU A 10 9.33 10.11 0.52
CA LEU A 10 8.20 10.84 -0.05
C LEU A 10 6.89 10.35 0.57
N GLY A 11 6.13 11.26 1.17
CA GLY A 11 4.86 10.94 1.82
C GLY A 11 4.97 10.62 3.32
N GLY A 12 5.86 11.33 4.03
CA GLY A 12 6.19 11.04 5.42
C GLY A 12 5.09 11.28 6.46
N ALA A 13 4.08 12.11 6.18
CA ALA A 13 2.89 12.25 7.02
C ALA A 13 1.81 11.20 6.70
N GLY A 14 2.03 10.37 5.68
CA GLY A 14 1.19 9.23 5.37
C GLY A 14 1.47 8.04 6.30
N PHE A 15 0.51 7.13 6.39
CA PHE A 15 0.60 5.94 7.25
C PHE A 15 1.89 5.13 7.01
N LEU A 16 2.18 4.77 5.77
CA LEU A 16 3.38 3.97 5.44
C LEU A 16 4.66 4.78 5.52
N GLY A 17 4.61 6.07 5.14
CA GLY A 17 5.76 6.97 5.23
C GLY A 17 6.21 7.15 6.68
N TYR A 18 5.28 7.35 7.60
CA TYR A 18 5.56 7.47 9.04
C TYR A 18 6.28 6.23 9.59
N HIS A 19 5.76 5.02 9.35
CA HIS A 19 6.39 3.78 9.80
C HIS A 19 7.75 3.54 9.12
N THR A 20 7.90 3.98 7.87
CA THR A 20 9.19 3.93 7.17
C THR A 20 10.22 4.86 7.81
N ILE A 21 9.84 6.09 8.18
CA ILE A 21 10.72 7.04 8.88
C ILE A 21 11.11 6.47 10.25
N LYS A 22 10.15 5.95 11.00
CA LYS A 22 10.38 5.32 12.31
C LYS A 22 11.45 4.23 12.23
N GLU A 23 11.36 3.34 11.24
CA GLU A 23 12.34 2.27 11.06
C GLU A 23 13.71 2.82 10.59
N ALA A 24 13.74 3.81 9.70
CA ALA A 24 14.99 4.44 9.27
C ALA A 24 15.74 5.07 10.46
N VAL A 25 15.03 5.79 11.33
CA VAL A 25 15.56 6.37 12.57
C VAL A 25 16.06 5.27 13.51
N ASN A 26 15.30 4.19 13.70
CA ASN A 26 15.69 3.04 14.53
C ASN A 26 16.99 2.38 14.06
N ARG A 27 17.27 2.42 12.74
CA ARG A 27 18.55 1.94 12.15
C ARG A 27 19.67 2.98 12.22
N GLY A 28 19.40 4.17 12.73
CA GLY A 28 20.39 5.25 12.88
C GLY A 28 20.61 6.09 11.62
N TYR A 29 19.73 5.98 10.61
CA TYR A 29 19.79 6.80 9.41
C TYR A 29 19.26 8.21 9.67
N GLU A 30 19.85 9.19 9.00
CA GLU A 30 19.26 10.52 8.86
C GLU A 30 18.09 10.44 7.87
N VAL A 31 17.03 11.18 8.12
CA VAL A 31 15.84 11.17 7.25
C VAL A 31 15.50 12.58 6.80
N LYS A 32 15.25 12.73 5.52
CA LYS A 32 14.56 13.89 4.98
C LYS A 32 13.25 13.44 4.37
N THR A 33 12.19 14.13 4.68
CA THR A 33 10.87 13.77 4.19
C THR A 33 10.08 14.97 3.73
N VAL A 34 9.15 14.75 2.81
CA VAL A 34 8.22 15.76 2.30
C VAL A 34 6.81 15.21 2.23
N ASP A 35 5.86 16.03 2.64
CA ASP A 35 4.42 15.75 2.46
C ASP A 35 3.65 17.07 2.24
N ILE A 36 2.42 16.99 1.76
CA ILE A 36 1.53 18.15 1.57
C ILE A 36 0.97 18.66 2.90
N VAL A 37 1.00 17.85 3.94
CA VAL A 37 0.58 18.17 5.31
C VAL A 37 1.73 17.91 6.28
N GLY A 38 1.71 18.60 7.42
CA GLY A 38 2.63 18.30 8.54
C GLY A 38 2.22 17.06 9.31
N LEU A 39 3.13 16.55 10.14
CA LEU A 39 2.78 15.56 11.14
C LEU A 39 1.86 16.20 12.20
N PRO A 40 0.91 15.43 12.78
CA PRO A 40 0.19 15.86 13.97
C PRO A 40 1.15 16.23 15.11
N ASP A 41 0.75 17.18 15.96
CA ASP A 41 1.62 17.70 17.04
C ASP A 41 2.04 16.62 18.06
N ASP A 42 1.25 15.57 18.22
CA ASP A 42 1.51 14.41 19.08
C ASP A 42 2.38 13.32 18.43
N LEU A 43 2.79 13.52 17.18
CA LEU A 43 3.61 12.59 16.40
C LEU A 43 4.99 13.15 16.08
N GLN A 44 5.58 13.89 17.00
CA GLN A 44 6.96 14.35 16.82
C GLN A 44 7.94 13.18 17.00
N PHE A 45 8.96 13.14 16.17
CA PHE A 45 10.12 12.28 16.43
C PHE A 45 10.94 12.89 17.56
N ASP A 46 11.67 12.05 18.30
CA ASP A 46 12.54 12.52 19.39
C ASP A 46 13.52 13.61 18.88
N ASP A 47 13.85 14.58 19.72
CA ASP A 47 14.70 15.74 19.38
C ASP A 47 16.10 15.32 18.86
N ASP A 48 16.59 14.15 19.25
CA ASP A 48 17.83 13.56 18.79
C ASP A 48 17.69 12.75 17.49
N ALA A 49 16.44 12.46 17.06
CA ALA A 49 16.16 11.86 15.77
C ALA A 49 16.47 12.89 14.66
N LYS A 50 17.38 12.56 13.78
CA LYS A 50 17.77 13.42 12.67
C LYS A 50 16.74 13.36 11.54
N VAL A 51 15.54 13.91 11.78
CA VAL A 51 14.44 13.98 10.81
C VAL A 51 14.20 15.41 10.35
N GLU A 52 14.45 15.68 9.09
CA GLU A 52 14.10 16.96 8.43
C GLU A 52 12.76 16.80 7.73
N PHE A 53 11.71 17.42 8.27
CA PHE A 53 10.36 17.36 7.71
C PHE A 53 10.02 18.64 6.92
N VAL A 54 9.68 18.50 5.63
CA VAL A 54 9.33 19.61 4.75
C VAL A 54 7.86 19.51 4.37
N VAL A 55 7.08 20.58 4.59
CA VAL A 55 5.69 20.66 4.12
C VAL A 55 5.67 21.36 2.76
N ALA A 56 5.40 20.58 1.71
CA ALA A 56 5.32 21.10 0.34
C ALA A 56 4.56 20.16 -0.58
N ASN A 57 3.92 20.70 -1.62
CA ASN A 57 3.44 19.88 -2.72
C ASN A 57 4.61 19.49 -3.63
N PHE A 58 5.24 18.35 -3.33
CA PHE A 58 6.42 17.85 -4.02
C PHE A 58 6.25 17.73 -5.53
N PHE A 59 5.07 17.31 -5.98
CA PHE A 59 4.80 17.14 -7.41
C PHE A 59 4.63 18.47 -8.17
N ALA A 60 4.34 19.57 -7.45
CA ALA A 60 4.23 20.90 -8.03
C ALA A 60 5.57 21.64 -8.14
N LEU A 61 6.64 21.14 -7.49
CA LEU A 61 7.97 21.72 -7.56
C LEU A 61 8.58 21.56 -8.95
N THR A 62 9.46 22.48 -9.33
CA THR A 62 10.28 22.35 -10.53
C THR A 62 11.31 21.22 -10.39
N ASP A 63 11.81 20.71 -11.51
CA ASP A 63 12.82 19.65 -11.50
C ASP A 63 14.07 20.05 -10.70
N SER A 64 14.51 21.32 -10.83
CA SER A 64 15.66 21.84 -10.09
C SER A 64 15.43 21.89 -8.57
N GLU A 65 14.23 22.29 -8.12
CA GLU A 65 13.87 22.30 -6.71
C GLU A 65 13.83 20.89 -6.12
N ILE A 66 13.29 19.91 -6.87
CA ILE A 66 13.26 18.51 -6.48
C ILE A 66 14.68 17.95 -6.32
N VAL A 67 15.56 18.17 -7.32
CA VAL A 67 16.96 17.72 -7.27
C VAL A 67 17.67 18.35 -6.08
N GLU A 68 17.50 19.65 -5.85
CA GLU A 68 18.11 20.36 -4.71
C GLU A 68 17.61 19.79 -3.37
N MET A 69 16.33 19.44 -3.27
CA MET A 69 15.75 18.87 -2.06
C MET A 69 16.30 17.47 -1.74
N ILE A 70 16.60 16.66 -2.78
CA ILE A 70 17.04 15.26 -2.63
C ILE A 70 18.56 15.13 -2.53
N LYS A 71 19.35 16.06 -3.05
CA LYS A 71 20.80 15.93 -3.35
C LYS A 71 21.68 15.41 -2.22
N ASP A 72 21.27 15.60 -0.96
CA ASP A 72 22.04 15.17 0.22
C ASP A 72 21.64 13.75 0.68
N CYS A 73 20.69 13.11 -0.02
CA CYS A 73 20.21 11.78 0.31
C CYS A 73 20.82 10.75 -0.64
N ASP A 74 21.27 9.64 -0.10
CA ASP A 74 21.83 8.55 -0.89
C ASP A 74 20.80 7.47 -1.24
N SER A 75 19.66 7.47 -0.55
CA SER A 75 18.59 6.50 -0.72
C SER A 75 17.21 7.18 -0.73
N PHE A 76 16.24 6.57 -1.41
CA PHE A 76 14.91 7.14 -1.60
C PHE A 76 13.82 6.08 -1.41
N VAL A 77 12.79 6.39 -0.62
CA VAL A 77 11.57 5.59 -0.53
C VAL A 77 10.39 6.38 -1.09
N TYR A 78 9.76 5.82 -2.12
CA TYR A 78 8.57 6.39 -2.73
C TYR A 78 7.33 5.75 -2.11
N ALA A 79 6.77 6.39 -1.08
CA ALA A 79 5.58 5.93 -0.36
C ALA A 79 4.30 6.68 -0.77
N GLY A 80 4.34 7.40 -1.87
CA GLY A 80 3.20 8.13 -2.43
C GLY A 80 2.45 7.32 -3.50
N GLY A 81 1.24 7.76 -3.80
CA GLY A 81 0.45 7.18 -4.89
C GLY A 81 -1.04 7.11 -4.56
N VAL A 82 -1.81 6.78 -5.57
CA VAL A 82 -3.28 6.61 -5.48
C VAL A 82 -3.59 5.12 -5.64
N ASP A 83 -4.42 4.59 -4.75
CA ASP A 83 -4.85 3.19 -4.77
C ASP A 83 -6.22 3.00 -5.48
N ASP A 84 -6.62 1.74 -5.65
CA ASP A 84 -7.82 1.32 -6.37
C ASP A 84 -9.15 1.65 -5.67
N ARG A 85 -9.12 2.13 -4.43
CA ARG A 85 -10.31 2.63 -3.72
C ARG A 85 -10.85 3.93 -4.29
N ILE A 86 -10.04 4.67 -5.03
CA ILE A 86 -10.50 5.84 -5.76
C ILE A 86 -11.20 5.37 -7.04
N VAL A 87 -12.47 5.76 -7.18
CA VAL A 87 -13.28 5.51 -8.37
C VAL A 87 -13.39 6.82 -9.17
N PRO A 88 -12.50 7.03 -10.14
CA PRO A 88 -12.44 8.30 -10.90
C PRO A 88 -13.52 8.37 -11.98
N GLN A 89 -13.67 9.57 -12.57
CA GLN A 89 -14.36 9.73 -13.83
C GLN A 89 -13.64 8.93 -14.93
N LYS A 90 -14.42 8.37 -15.88
CA LYS A 90 -13.87 7.64 -17.03
C LYS A 90 -12.97 8.53 -17.89
N PRO A 91 -11.89 7.99 -18.43
CA PRO A 91 -11.39 6.62 -18.28
C PRO A 91 -10.44 6.50 -17.06
N ALA A 92 -10.68 5.52 -16.17
CA ALA A 92 -9.87 5.26 -14.98
C ALA A 92 -8.39 5.03 -15.31
N ARG A 93 -8.09 4.35 -16.43
CA ARG A 93 -6.72 4.10 -16.89
C ARG A 93 -5.91 5.39 -17.04
N LYS A 94 -6.51 6.45 -17.60
CA LYS A 94 -5.82 7.73 -17.72
C LYS A 94 -5.57 8.36 -16.36
N PHE A 95 -6.55 8.32 -15.47
CA PHE A 95 -6.41 8.83 -14.11
C PHE A 95 -5.24 8.16 -13.37
N PHE A 96 -5.19 6.83 -13.32
CA PHE A 96 -4.12 6.10 -12.64
C PHE A 96 -2.76 6.25 -13.35
N TYR A 97 -2.75 6.39 -14.68
CA TYR A 97 -1.52 6.67 -15.40
C TYR A 97 -0.95 8.05 -15.02
N ASP A 98 -1.78 9.08 -15.01
CA ASP A 98 -1.36 10.45 -14.69
C ASP A 98 -0.96 10.60 -13.21
N THR A 99 -1.60 9.86 -12.31
CA THR A 99 -1.35 9.98 -10.85
C THR A 99 -0.26 9.04 -10.33
N ASN A 100 -0.05 7.89 -10.95
CA ASN A 100 0.92 6.91 -10.48
C ASN A 100 2.14 6.77 -11.40
N VAL A 101 1.94 6.65 -12.72
CA VAL A 101 3.04 6.32 -13.65
C VAL A 101 3.91 7.55 -13.95
N MET A 102 3.27 8.63 -14.40
CA MET A 102 3.97 9.84 -14.82
C MET A 102 4.80 10.47 -13.68
N PRO A 103 4.22 10.68 -12.47
CA PRO A 103 4.99 11.24 -11.36
C PRO A 103 6.14 10.34 -10.93
N THR A 104 5.93 9.01 -10.88
CA THR A 104 6.98 8.06 -10.50
C THR A 104 8.14 8.09 -11.49
N ALA A 105 7.87 8.09 -12.80
CA ALA A 105 8.92 8.20 -13.82
C ALA A 105 9.74 9.49 -13.67
N ARG A 106 9.05 10.62 -13.43
CA ARG A 106 9.70 11.93 -13.20
C ARG A 106 10.60 11.89 -11.97
N ILE A 107 10.05 11.44 -10.84
CA ILE A 107 10.76 11.45 -9.56
C ILE A 107 11.94 10.47 -9.57
N ALA A 108 11.79 9.27 -10.12
CA ALA A 108 12.90 8.31 -10.22
C ALA A 108 14.04 8.87 -11.08
N ARG A 109 13.74 9.58 -12.18
CA ARG A 109 14.76 10.27 -12.98
C ARG A 109 15.49 11.33 -12.15
N LEU A 110 14.74 12.20 -11.45
CA LEU A 110 15.31 13.29 -10.66
C LEU A 110 16.10 12.79 -9.44
N ALA A 111 15.63 11.71 -8.80
CA ALA A 111 16.37 11.06 -7.72
C ALA A 111 17.74 10.56 -8.20
N LYS A 112 17.80 9.93 -9.38
CA LYS A 112 19.07 9.54 -10.01
C LYS A 112 19.96 10.75 -10.33
N GLU A 113 19.40 11.81 -10.90
CA GLU A 113 20.13 13.08 -11.18
C GLU A 113 20.68 13.72 -9.90
N ALA A 114 19.96 13.61 -8.78
CA ALA A 114 20.39 14.07 -7.46
C ALA A 114 21.48 13.21 -6.82
N GLY A 115 21.81 12.04 -7.38
CA GLY A 115 22.82 11.14 -6.87
C GLY A 115 22.32 10.01 -5.97
N VAL A 116 21.01 9.79 -5.89
CA VAL A 116 20.42 8.64 -5.19
C VAL A 116 20.93 7.34 -5.79
N ARG A 117 21.37 6.43 -4.93
CA ARG A 117 21.92 5.12 -5.33
C ARG A 117 20.91 3.97 -5.18
N ASN A 118 20.02 4.06 -4.19
CA ASN A 118 19.01 3.05 -3.92
C ASN A 118 17.62 3.70 -3.88
N PHE A 119 16.70 3.15 -4.64
CA PHE A 119 15.33 3.65 -4.75
C PHE A 119 14.35 2.49 -4.51
N VAL A 120 13.47 2.64 -3.52
CA VAL A 120 12.41 1.68 -3.22
C VAL A 120 11.06 2.30 -3.55
N LEU A 121 10.30 1.62 -4.41
CA LEU A 121 8.93 1.96 -4.76
C LEU A 121 7.94 1.08 -3.98
N PHE A 122 6.94 1.69 -3.35
CA PHE A 122 5.80 0.96 -2.82
C PHE A 122 4.82 0.61 -3.95
N GLY A 123 4.90 -0.63 -4.39
CA GLY A 123 4.06 -1.26 -5.39
C GLY A 123 2.80 -1.89 -4.78
N SER A 124 2.11 -2.70 -5.57
CA SER A 124 0.86 -3.36 -5.18
C SER A 124 0.93 -4.87 -5.40
N TYR A 125 0.34 -5.64 -4.50
CA TYR A 125 0.16 -7.08 -4.67
C TYR A 125 -0.69 -7.44 -5.91
N THR A 126 -1.48 -6.50 -6.42
CA THR A 126 -2.25 -6.70 -7.67
C THR A 126 -1.34 -6.93 -8.87
N SER A 127 -0.14 -6.32 -8.89
CA SER A 127 0.90 -6.62 -9.88
C SER A 127 1.41 -8.06 -9.77
N GLU A 128 1.54 -8.58 -8.55
CA GLU A 128 1.95 -9.97 -8.30
C GLU A 128 0.91 -10.95 -8.83
N PHE A 129 -0.36 -10.69 -8.56
CA PHE A 129 -1.47 -11.50 -9.06
C PHE A 129 -1.52 -11.50 -10.59
N ALA A 130 -1.35 -10.35 -11.23
CA ALA A 130 -1.37 -10.22 -12.67
C ALA A 130 -0.25 -10.99 -13.37
N GLU A 131 0.93 -11.07 -12.76
CA GLU A 131 2.09 -11.76 -13.36
C GLU A 131 2.14 -13.25 -13.03
N ASN A 132 1.67 -13.66 -11.85
CA ASN A 132 1.90 -15.00 -11.31
C ASN A 132 0.64 -15.83 -11.06
N ASN A 133 -0.55 -15.36 -11.48
CA ASN A 133 -1.78 -16.13 -11.41
C ASN A 133 -2.38 -16.35 -12.81
N ASP A 134 -2.33 -17.61 -13.29
CA ASP A 134 -2.79 -17.99 -14.63
C ASP A 134 -4.29 -17.81 -14.80
N GLU A 135 -5.09 -18.10 -13.75
CA GLU A 135 -6.55 -17.96 -13.80
C GLU A 135 -6.96 -16.49 -13.95
N LEU A 136 -6.37 -15.59 -13.17
CA LEU A 136 -6.63 -14.15 -13.32
C LEU A 136 -6.21 -13.63 -14.69
N ARG A 137 -5.11 -14.15 -15.27
CA ARG A 137 -4.68 -13.80 -16.63
C ARG A 137 -5.69 -14.23 -17.70
N LEU A 138 -6.34 -15.39 -17.54
CA LEU A 138 -7.41 -15.83 -18.46
C LEU A 138 -8.59 -14.86 -18.49
N HIS A 139 -8.82 -14.12 -17.39
CA HIS A 139 -9.86 -13.10 -17.27
C HIS A 139 -9.37 -11.67 -17.53
N ASN A 140 -8.18 -11.51 -18.13
CA ASN A 140 -7.56 -10.23 -18.48
C ASN A 140 -7.33 -9.29 -17.27
N TYR A 141 -7.11 -9.83 -16.07
CA TYR A 141 -6.87 -9.05 -14.85
C TYR A 141 -5.70 -8.06 -15.00
N GLN A 142 -4.65 -8.44 -15.76
CA GLN A 142 -3.50 -7.59 -16.07
C GLN A 142 -3.85 -6.36 -16.92
N ALA A 143 -5.02 -6.34 -17.56
CA ALA A 143 -5.51 -5.22 -18.36
C ALA A 143 -6.49 -4.30 -17.60
N GLU A 144 -6.78 -4.61 -16.32
CA GLU A 144 -7.56 -3.71 -15.49
C GLU A 144 -6.81 -2.37 -15.31
N PRO A 145 -7.50 -1.22 -15.36
CA PRO A 145 -6.88 0.10 -15.38
C PRO A 145 -5.84 0.32 -14.27
N TYR A 146 -6.17 -0.03 -13.05
CA TYR A 146 -5.25 0.09 -11.91
C TYR A 146 -4.07 -0.88 -12.02
N VAL A 147 -4.34 -2.16 -12.28
CA VAL A 147 -3.32 -3.21 -12.35
C VAL A 147 -2.29 -2.91 -13.42
N GLU A 148 -2.74 -2.58 -14.65
CA GLU A 148 -1.85 -2.22 -15.76
C GLU A 148 -0.98 -1.02 -15.40
N THR A 149 -1.56 0.01 -14.81
CA THR A 149 -0.81 1.22 -14.45
C THR A 149 0.17 0.98 -13.30
N ARG A 150 -0.11 0.08 -12.35
CA ARG A 150 0.84 -0.32 -11.32
C ARG A 150 2.03 -1.08 -11.93
N LEU A 151 1.81 -2.00 -12.86
CA LEU A 151 2.87 -2.67 -13.61
C LEU A 151 3.72 -1.69 -14.44
N LEU A 152 3.08 -0.69 -15.07
CA LEU A 152 3.79 0.37 -15.79
C LEU A 152 4.60 1.27 -14.87
N GLN A 153 4.09 1.60 -13.69
CA GLN A 153 4.77 2.39 -12.66
C GLN A 153 6.08 1.70 -12.22
N GLU A 154 6.03 0.40 -11.92
CA GLU A 154 7.20 -0.41 -11.58
C GLU A 154 8.27 -0.34 -12.69
N LYS A 155 7.86 -0.60 -13.93
CA LYS A 155 8.75 -0.57 -15.09
C LYS A 155 9.33 0.83 -15.32
N ALA A 156 8.51 1.88 -15.20
CA ALA A 156 8.97 3.25 -15.39
C ALA A 156 10.06 3.63 -14.38
N ALA A 157 9.88 3.31 -13.08
CA ALA A 157 10.91 3.54 -12.06
C ALA A 157 12.21 2.77 -12.37
N MET A 158 12.10 1.48 -12.70
CA MET A 158 13.24 0.61 -13.03
C MET A 158 14.04 1.14 -14.21
N TYR A 159 13.38 1.54 -15.31
CA TYR A 159 14.07 2.12 -16.49
C TYR A 159 14.78 3.44 -16.16
N GLN A 160 14.22 4.26 -15.30
CA GLN A 160 14.89 5.49 -14.88
C GLN A 160 16.14 5.22 -14.04
N GLY A 161 16.18 4.12 -13.29
CA GLY A 161 17.34 3.72 -12.50
C GLY A 161 18.52 3.17 -13.31
N GLU A 162 18.29 2.70 -14.55
CA GLU A 162 19.32 2.02 -15.37
C GLU A 162 20.67 2.72 -15.36
N GLY A 163 21.71 1.96 -15.07
CA GLY A 163 23.12 2.34 -15.15
C GLY A 163 23.69 3.04 -13.90
N ALA A 164 22.90 3.56 -12.97
CA ALA A 164 23.44 4.30 -11.83
C ALA A 164 22.65 4.16 -10.51
N MET A 165 21.36 3.87 -10.57
CA MET A 165 20.51 3.77 -9.37
C MET A 165 19.87 2.39 -9.29
N ASN A 166 20.03 1.74 -8.14
CA ASN A 166 19.36 0.48 -7.85
C ASN A 166 17.88 0.73 -7.52
N VAL A 167 16.97 0.20 -8.30
CA VAL A 167 15.52 0.35 -8.09
C VAL A 167 14.90 -1.00 -7.79
N SER A 168 14.28 -1.12 -6.63
CA SER A 168 13.49 -2.27 -6.22
C SER A 168 12.05 -1.87 -5.89
N VAL A 169 11.14 -2.83 -5.93
CA VAL A 169 9.71 -2.59 -5.70
C VAL A 169 9.21 -3.53 -4.61
N LEU A 170 8.54 -2.99 -3.61
CA LEU A 170 7.80 -3.77 -2.63
C LEU A 170 6.34 -3.88 -3.10
N ARG A 171 5.89 -5.07 -3.47
CA ARG A 171 4.49 -5.36 -3.79
C ARG A 171 3.73 -5.64 -2.50
N LEU A 172 3.15 -4.58 -1.95
CA LEU A 172 2.52 -4.59 -0.63
C LEU A 172 1.12 -5.19 -0.69
N PRO A 173 0.78 -6.14 0.22
CA PRO A 173 -0.56 -6.71 0.38
C PRO A 173 -1.45 -5.81 1.25
N TYR A 174 -2.43 -6.40 1.96
CA TYR A 174 -3.20 -5.70 2.99
C TYR A 174 -2.32 -5.37 4.19
N ILE A 175 -2.37 -4.12 4.65
CA ILE A 175 -1.48 -3.60 5.67
C ILE A 175 -2.28 -3.27 6.92
N PHE A 176 -1.85 -3.81 8.05
CA PHE A 176 -2.44 -3.58 9.36
C PHE A 176 -1.51 -2.77 10.26
N GLY A 177 -2.09 -1.98 11.13
CA GLY A 177 -1.38 -1.13 12.07
C GLY A 177 -2.14 0.16 12.35
N THR A 178 -1.63 0.94 13.28
CA THR A 178 -2.23 2.22 13.68
C THR A 178 -1.22 3.34 13.54
N MET A 179 -1.71 4.53 13.32
CA MET A 179 -0.94 5.77 13.37
C MET A 179 -1.77 6.79 14.17
N PRO A 180 -1.24 7.40 15.24
CA PRO A 180 -1.97 8.40 15.99
C PRO A 180 -2.51 9.51 15.08
N GLY A 181 -3.71 9.99 15.36
CA GLY A 181 -4.37 11.01 14.55
C GLY A 181 -4.88 10.56 13.18
N LYS A 182 -4.78 9.26 12.84
CA LYS A 182 -5.33 8.70 11.59
C LYS A 182 -6.22 7.50 11.85
N THR A 183 -7.40 7.51 11.24
CA THR A 183 -8.30 6.36 11.24
C THR A 183 -7.74 5.26 10.34
N PRO A 184 -7.61 4.02 10.82
CA PRO A 184 -7.14 2.91 9.99
C PRO A 184 -8.08 2.63 8.81
N MET A 185 -7.54 2.11 7.72
CA MET A 185 -8.32 1.72 6.54
C MET A 185 -9.40 0.65 6.84
N THR A 186 -9.16 -0.18 7.83
CA THR A 186 -10.11 -1.20 8.28
C THR A 186 -11.45 -0.63 8.75
N SER A 187 -11.53 0.70 9.03
CA SER A 187 -12.79 1.36 9.38
C SER A 187 -13.87 1.17 8.32
N MET A 188 -13.50 1.11 7.03
CA MET A 188 -14.46 0.84 5.95
C MET A 188 -15.14 -0.52 6.10
N TYR A 189 -14.41 -1.54 6.54
CA TYR A 189 -14.97 -2.88 6.80
C TYR A 189 -15.79 -2.90 8.09
N VAL A 190 -15.34 -2.21 9.13
CA VAL A 190 -16.09 -2.05 10.38
C VAL A 190 -17.43 -1.37 10.11
N ASP A 191 -17.44 -0.29 9.32
CA ASP A 191 -18.66 0.43 8.95
C ASP A 191 -19.60 -0.41 8.08
N MET A 192 -19.03 -1.20 7.16
CA MET A 192 -19.80 -2.10 6.29
C MET A 192 -20.52 -3.22 7.09
N LEU A 193 -19.90 -3.72 8.14
CA LEU A 193 -20.43 -4.83 8.97
C LEU A 193 -21.33 -4.35 10.10
N ARG A 194 -21.22 -3.07 10.50
CA ARG A 194 -21.97 -2.51 11.63
C ARG A 194 -23.48 -2.61 11.40
N ASP A 195 -24.18 -3.14 12.40
CA ASP A 195 -25.64 -3.28 12.43
C ASP A 195 -26.26 -4.12 11.29
N GLN A 196 -25.44 -4.98 10.65
CA GLN A 196 -25.94 -5.91 9.66
C GLN A 196 -26.49 -7.18 10.32
N GLU A 197 -27.66 -7.64 9.89
CA GLU A 197 -28.22 -8.95 10.30
C GLU A 197 -27.64 -10.10 9.45
N PHE A 198 -27.19 -9.79 8.24
CA PHE A 198 -26.66 -10.76 7.29
C PHE A 198 -25.54 -10.16 6.45
N MET A 199 -24.44 -10.90 6.28
CA MET A 199 -23.31 -10.50 5.45
C MET A 199 -22.82 -11.69 4.61
N PRO A 200 -22.94 -11.63 3.29
CA PRO A 200 -22.28 -12.58 2.40
C PRO A 200 -20.77 -12.32 2.40
N VAL A 201 -19.98 -13.37 2.42
CA VAL A 201 -18.53 -13.30 2.38
C VAL A 201 -17.97 -14.25 1.34
N THR A 202 -16.96 -13.82 0.59
CA THR A 202 -16.33 -14.67 -0.42
C THR A 202 -15.44 -15.76 0.20
N THR A 203 -15.18 -16.83 -0.54
CA THR A 203 -14.44 -18.03 -0.09
C THR A 203 -12.94 -17.79 0.17
N GLY A 204 -12.35 -16.74 -0.39
CA GLY A 204 -10.91 -16.53 -0.34
C GLY A 204 -10.43 -15.73 0.88
N GLY A 205 -9.31 -15.07 0.70
CA GLY A 205 -8.67 -14.25 1.71
C GLY A 205 -7.52 -13.45 1.11
N PHE A 206 -6.74 -12.82 1.96
CA PHE A 206 -5.68 -11.93 1.54
C PHE A 206 -4.40 -12.09 2.36
N ALA A 207 -3.28 -11.86 1.69
CA ALA A 207 -1.98 -11.77 2.33
C ALA A 207 -1.90 -10.49 3.19
N THR A 208 -1.15 -10.54 4.28
CA THR A 208 -1.05 -9.47 5.26
C THR A 208 0.41 -9.09 5.55
N ILE A 209 0.60 -7.85 5.98
CA ILE A 209 1.83 -7.34 6.55
C ILE A 209 1.48 -6.24 7.56
N THR A 210 2.31 -6.01 8.59
CA THR A 210 2.11 -4.87 9.47
C THR A 210 2.79 -3.62 8.93
N ALA A 211 2.37 -2.44 9.38
CA ALA A 211 2.97 -1.18 8.96
C ALA A 211 4.44 -1.04 9.43
N ASP A 212 4.75 -1.54 10.62
CA ASP A 212 6.14 -1.60 11.12
C ASP A 212 6.99 -2.56 10.25
N GLN A 213 6.43 -3.69 9.84
CA GLN A 213 7.09 -4.62 8.91
C GLN A 213 7.28 -4.03 7.50
N VAL A 214 6.35 -3.15 7.02
CA VAL A 214 6.58 -2.41 5.77
C VAL A 214 7.79 -1.49 5.89
N GLY A 215 7.94 -0.78 7.02
CA GLY A 215 9.13 0.01 7.29
C GLY A 215 10.42 -0.82 7.27
N GLN A 216 10.40 -1.98 7.93
CA GLN A 216 11.53 -2.93 7.94
C GLN A 216 11.85 -3.44 6.53
N ALA A 217 10.83 -3.82 5.74
CA ALA A 217 10.99 -4.28 4.37
C ALA A 217 11.57 -3.17 3.47
N ALA A 218 11.14 -1.92 3.66
CA ALA A 218 11.67 -0.78 2.91
C ALA A 218 13.16 -0.58 3.18
N MET A 219 13.57 -0.61 4.44
CA MET A 219 14.99 -0.48 4.79
C MET A 219 15.79 -1.70 4.30
N GLY A 220 15.28 -2.91 4.45
CA GLY A 220 15.91 -4.12 3.91
C GLY A 220 16.09 -4.06 2.39
N ALA A 221 15.11 -3.54 1.67
CA ALA A 221 15.21 -3.35 0.23
C ALA A 221 16.21 -2.25 -0.19
N LEU A 222 16.36 -1.17 0.60
CA LEU A 222 17.42 -0.18 0.40
C LEU A 222 18.82 -0.77 0.63
N GLU A 223 18.97 -1.60 1.65
CA GLU A 223 20.26 -2.19 2.06
C GLU A 223 20.69 -3.34 1.14
N ASN A 224 19.77 -4.22 0.77
CA ASN A 224 20.06 -5.51 0.13
C ASN A 224 19.34 -5.73 -1.20
N GLY A 225 18.45 -4.81 -1.60
CA GLY A 225 17.64 -4.97 -2.79
C GLY A 225 18.46 -4.98 -4.09
N ASN A 226 17.95 -5.72 -5.07
CA ASN A 226 18.57 -5.81 -6.39
C ASN A 226 17.82 -4.94 -7.39
N HIS A 227 18.57 -4.32 -8.32
CA HIS A 227 17.96 -3.55 -9.40
C HIS A 227 16.99 -4.40 -10.21
N ARG A 228 15.81 -3.82 -10.50
CA ARG A 228 14.68 -4.45 -11.22
C ARG A 228 14.03 -5.64 -10.52
N LYS A 229 14.29 -5.87 -9.25
CA LYS A 229 13.61 -6.91 -8.50
C LYS A 229 12.34 -6.40 -7.84
N THR A 230 11.27 -7.17 -7.96
CA THR A 230 10.02 -7.01 -7.23
C THR A 230 9.99 -7.99 -6.05
N TYR A 231 9.49 -7.53 -4.92
CA TYR A 231 9.40 -8.29 -3.69
C TYR A 231 7.94 -8.30 -3.22
N PRO A 232 7.21 -9.43 -3.33
CA PRO A 232 5.92 -9.58 -2.68
C PRO A 232 6.14 -9.65 -1.16
N ALA A 233 5.97 -8.49 -0.51
CA ALA A 233 6.29 -8.33 0.90
C ALA A 233 5.08 -8.71 1.76
N ALA A 234 4.92 -10.00 2.08
CA ALA A 234 3.87 -10.52 2.95
C ALA A 234 4.47 -11.28 4.14
N THR A 235 3.81 -11.22 5.30
CA THR A 235 4.23 -11.92 6.52
C THR A 235 3.13 -12.84 7.07
N GLY A 236 1.91 -12.76 6.53
CA GLY A 236 0.79 -13.57 6.96
C GLY A 236 -0.30 -13.69 5.89
N TYR A 237 -1.39 -14.32 6.30
CA TYR A 237 -2.61 -14.50 5.51
C TYR A 237 -3.80 -14.65 6.44
N ILE A 238 -4.94 -14.06 6.07
CA ILE A 238 -6.22 -14.23 6.75
C ILE A 238 -7.35 -14.44 5.72
N SER A 239 -8.31 -15.33 6.02
CA SER A 239 -9.51 -15.46 5.20
C SER A 239 -10.44 -14.26 5.41
N TYR A 240 -11.28 -13.92 4.40
CA TYR A 240 -12.31 -12.90 4.60
C TYR A 240 -13.29 -13.28 5.72
N GLU A 241 -13.61 -14.58 5.83
CA GLU A 241 -14.48 -15.08 6.88
C GLU A 241 -13.89 -14.82 8.28
N ASP A 242 -12.62 -15.18 8.52
CA ASP A 242 -11.99 -14.96 9.82
C ASP A 242 -11.77 -13.48 10.12
N PHE A 243 -11.44 -12.68 9.11
CA PHE A 243 -11.33 -11.23 9.26
C PHE A 243 -12.67 -10.59 9.67
N TYR A 244 -13.77 -10.99 9.02
CA TYR A 244 -15.09 -10.47 9.38
C TYR A 244 -15.56 -10.95 10.75
N LYS A 245 -15.24 -12.21 11.14
CA LYS A 245 -15.51 -12.71 12.50
C LYS A 245 -14.79 -11.86 13.57
N LYS A 246 -13.54 -11.46 13.33
CA LYS A 246 -12.82 -10.57 14.24
C LYS A 246 -13.52 -9.20 14.38
N ILE A 247 -13.96 -8.61 13.27
CA ILE A 247 -14.69 -7.34 13.29
C ILE A 247 -16.01 -7.47 14.02
N LEU A 248 -16.79 -8.53 13.76
CA LEU A 248 -18.07 -8.75 14.44
C LEU A 248 -17.90 -9.00 15.95
N ALA A 249 -16.80 -9.63 16.34
CA ALA A 249 -16.47 -9.81 17.76
C ALA A 249 -16.16 -8.46 18.44
N ASP A 250 -15.43 -7.55 17.78
CA ASP A 250 -15.13 -6.20 18.30
C ASP A 250 -16.38 -5.31 18.36
N LEU A 251 -17.35 -5.53 17.47
CA LEU A 251 -18.64 -4.84 17.44
C LEU A 251 -19.70 -5.43 18.39
N ASP A 252 -19.38 -6.49 19.14
CA ASP A 252 -20.36 -7.26 19.95
C ASP A 252 -21.52 -7.84 19.11
N GLN A 253 -21.28 -8.11 17.81
CA GLN A 253 -22.28 -8.58 16.84
C GLN A 253 -22.07 -10.04 16.40
N ALA A 254 -21.17 -10.79 17.03
CA ALA A 254 -20.84 -12.16 16.63
C ALA A 254 -22.06 -13.12 16.65
N GLU A 255 -23.02 -12.88 17.52
CA GLU A 255 -24.23 -13.70 17.66
C GLU A 255 -25.45 -13.15 16.90
N THR A 256 -25.38 -11.90 16.43
CA THR A 256 -26.51 -11.21 15.80
C THR A 256 -26.38 -11.07 14.30
N THR A 257 -25.15 -11.09 13.77
CA THR A 257 -24.89 -11.04 12.33
C THR A 257 -24.57 -12.44 11.79
N LYS A 258 -25.38 -12.92 10.87
CA LYS A 258 -25.10 -14.17 10.15
C LYS A 258 -24.08 -13.91 9.04
N LEU A 259 -22.87 -14.47 9.17
CA LEU A 259 -21.94 -14.60 8.05
C LEU A 259 -22.31 -15.82 7.20
N GLU A 260 -22.32 -15.67 5.88
CA GLU A 260 -22.54 -16.79 4.97
C GLU A 260 -21.46 -16.78 3.88
N VAL A 261 -20.61 -17.82 3.90
CA VAL A 261 -19.56 -17.98 2.89
C VAL A 261 -20.20 -18.44 1.57
N MET A 262 -20.03 -17.61 0.55
CA MET A 262 -20.60 -17.82 -0.77
C MET A 262 -19.51 -17.99 -1.83
N PRO A 263 -19.63 -18.96 -2.75
CA PRO A 263 -18.72 -19.08 -3.87
C PRO A 263 -18.88 -17.91 -4.86
N PHE A 264 -17.87 -17.72 -5.71
CA PHE A 264 -17.85 -16.64 -6.71
C PHE A 264 -19.14 -16.56 -7.53
N GLU A 265 -19.65 -17.70 -7.99
CA GLU A 265 -20.81 -17.79 -8.89
C GLU A 265 -22.11 -17.24 -8.26
N GLU A 266 -22.25 -17.33 -6.95
CA GLU A 266 -23.42 -16.82 -6.22
C GLU A 266 -23.36 -15.31 -6.00
N LEU A 267 -22.16 -14.73 -5.96
CA LEU A 267 -21.94 -13.29 -5.76
C LEU A 267 -21.81 -12.51 -7.08
N GLU A 268 -21.46 -13.17 -8.18
CA GLU A 268 -21.07 -12.54 -9.45
C GLU A 268 -22.12 -11.55 -9.99
N GLU A 269 -23.42 -11.90 -9.91
CA GLU A 269 -24.48 -11.04 -10.46
C GLU A 269 -24.65 -9.73 -9.68
N ALA A 270 -24.45 -9.73 -8.36
CA ALA A 270 -24.48 -8.51 -7.56
C ALA A 270 -23.33 -7.55 -7.94
N TYR A 271 -22.13 -8.09 -8.18
CA TYR A 271 -20.97 -7.31 -8.61
C TYR A 271 -21.10 -6.79 -10.05
N LYS A 272 -21.74 -7.54 -10.95
CA LYS A 272 -22.09 -7.04 -12.30
C LYS A 272 -23.10 -5.90 -12.26
N GLU A 273 -24.03 -5.93 -11.31
CA GLU A 273 -25.01 -4.84 -11.17
C GLU A 273 -24.33 -3.56 -10.65
N ASP A 274 -23.40 -3.67 -9.69
CA ASP A 274 -22.58 -2.54 -9.23
C ASP A 274 -21.78 -1.92 -10.40
N GLU A 275 -21.17 -2.73 -11.26
CA GLU A 275 -20.49 -2.22 -12.46
C GLU A 275 -21.41 -1.43 -13.40
N LYS A 276 -22.67 -1.86 -13.56
CA LYS A 276 -23.63 -1.12 -14.39
C LYS A 276 -24.03 0.21 -13.76
N LEU A 277 -24.14 0.27 -12.43
CA LEU A 277 -24.46 1.51 -11.71
C LEU A 277 -23.32 2.52 -11.83
N THR A 278 -22.08 2.11 -11.59
CA THR A 278 -20.89 2.96 -11.76
C THR A 278 -20.73 3.44 -13.22
N ASP A 279 -21.01 2.54 -14.17
CA ASP A 279 -21.00 2.88 -15.60
C ASP A 279 -22.04 3.97 -15.95
N ALA A 280 -23.23 3.88 -15.38
CA ALA A 280 -24.31 4.87 -15.61
C ALA A 280 -23.97 6.24 -15.01
N GLU A 281 -23.18 6.29 -13.94
CA GLU A 281 -22.68 7.52 -13.33
C GLU A 281 -21.46 8.14 -14.05
N GLY A 282 -20.92 7.46 -15.06
CA GLY A 282 -19.75 7.91 -15.82
C GLY A 282 -18.43 7.79 -15.07
N ILE A 283 -18.41 7.03 -13.99
CA ILE A 283 -17.21 6.67 -13.21
C ILE A 283 -16.75 5.24 -13.56
N GLU A 284 -15.52 4.89 -13.18
CA GLU A 284 -14.95 3.58 -13.51
C GLU A 284 -14.02 3.11 -12.40
N HIS A 285 -14.22 1.88 -11.93
CA HIS A 285 -13.31 1.25 -10.98
C HIS A 285 -11.93 0.99 -11.61
N GLY A 286 -10.90 1.10 -10.80
CA GLY A 286 -9.53 0.74 -11.21
C GLY A 286 -9.37 -0.75 -11.51
N ILE A 287 -10.15 -1.58 -10.82
CA ILE A 287 -10.32 -3.02 -11.08
C ILE A 287 -11.81 -3.27 -11.15
N ARG A 288 -12.31 -3.84 -12.26
CA ARG A 288 -13.73 -4.17 -12.37
C ARG A 288 -14.17 -5.07 -11.22
N GLN A 289 -15.35 -4.81 -10.72
CA GLN A 289 -15.88 -5.46 -9.50
C GLN A 289 -15.92 -6.99 -9.63
N VAL A 290 -16.29 -7.52 -10.81
CA VAL A 290 -16.27 -8.97 -11.07
C VAL A 290 -14.85 -9.55 -10.99
N ASN A 291 -13.84 -8.85 -11.52
CA ASN A 291 -12.44 -9.31 -11.43
C ASN A 291 -11.86 -9.11 -10.02
N MET A 292 -12.30 -8.10 -9.29
CA MET A 292 -11.99 -7.94 -7.86
C MET A 292 -12.56 -9.11 -7.04
N LEU A 293 -13.84 -9.43 -7.23
CA LEU A 293 -14.47 -10.59 -6.58
C LEU A 293 -13.74 -11.89 -6.91
N ARG A 294 -13.38 -12.09 -8.20
CA ARG A 294 -12.62 -13.28 -8.62
C ARG A 294 -11.29 -13.41 -7.88
N ALA A 295 -10.51 -12.35 -7.81
CA ALA A 295 -9.26 -12.33 -7.08
C ALA A 295 -9.47 -12.60 -5.58
N ASN A 296 -10.50 -11.97 -4.99
CA ASN A 296 -10.82 -12.11 -3.57
C ASN A 296 -11.41 -13.50 -3.22
N SER A 297 -11.97 -14.23 -4.20
CA SER A 297 -12.49 -15.58 -4.00
C SER A 297 -11.42 -16.67 -3.99
N MET A 298 -10.18 -16.31 -4.31
CA MET A 298 -9.05 -17.23 -4.35
C MET A 298 -8.29 -17.26 -3.02
N GLU A 299 -7.76 -18.43 -2.66
CA GLU A 299 -6.75 -18.54 -1.61
C GLU A 299 -5.36 -18.20 -2.17
N PHE A 300 -5.11 -16.93 -2.43
CA PHE A 300 -3.81 -16.51 -2.96
C PHE A 300 -2.88 -16.10 -1.82
N ARG A 301 -2.02 -17.04 -1.43
CA ARG A 301 -1.01 -16.82 -0.39
C ARG A 301 0.29 -16.37 -1.06
N LEU A 302 0.79 -15.20 -0.65
CA LEU A 302 2.14 -14.77 -1.02
C LEU A 302 3.18 -15.53 -0.16
N LEU A 303 4.35 -15.78 -0.73
CA LEU A 303 5.45 -16.40 -0.01
C LEU A 303 5.99 -15.43 1.06
N THR A 304 6.01 -15.87 2.29
CA THR A 304 6.49 -15.04 3.43
C THR A 304 8.02 -15.03 3.53
N ASP A 305 8.71 -16.05 3.02
CA ASP A 305 10.17 -16.19 3.08
C ASP A 305 10.90 -14.97 2.48
N ILE A 306 10.32 -14.37 1.43
CA ILE A 306 10.88 -13.17 0.80
C ILE A 306 10.99 -12.00 1.79
N ALA A 307 9.95 -11.77 2.60
CA ALA A 307 9.97 -10.72 3.61
C ALA A 307 11.01 -11.01 4.70
N TYR A 308 11.06 -12.23 5.19
CA TYR A 308 11.96 -12.59 6.29
C TYR A 308 13.41 -12.77 5.84
N GLU A 309 13.67 -13.55 4.80
CA GLU A 309 15.03 -13.96 4.42
C GLU A 309 15.73 -12.91 3.54
N GLU A 310 15.00 -12.27 2.62
CA GLU A 310 15.63 -11.33 1.68
C GLU A 310 15.57 -9.87 2.18
N LEU A 311 14.47 -9.48 2.84
CA LEU A 311 14.26 -8.10 3.30
C LEU A 311 14.58 -7.93 4.80
N GLY A 312 14.85 -9.01 5.53
CA GLY A 312 15.23 -8.97 6.94
C GLY A 312 14.11 -8.46 7.86
N VAL A 313 12.85 -8.67 7.47
CA VAL A 313 11.69 -8.37 8.28
C VAL A 313 11.69 -9.28 9.51
N LYS A 314 11.36 -8.75 10.68
CA LYS A 314 11.28 -9.51 11.92
C LYS A 314 9.91 -10.12 12.10
N GLU A 315 9.86 -11.30 12.72
CA GLU A 315 8.60 -11.90 13.15
C GLU A 315 7.85 -10.96 14.11
N GLU A 316 6.55 -10.86 13.93
CA GLU A 316 5.63 -10.10 14.76
C GLU A 316 4.32 -10.88 14.89
N ASP A 317 3.61 -10.70 15.99
CA ASP A 317 2.26 -11.24 16.16
C ASP A 317 1.26 -10.45 15.31
N THR A 318 1.21 -10.79 14.03
CA THR A 318 0.34 -10.12 13.04
C THR A 318 -1.14 -10.23 13.44
N ASP A 319 -1.55 -11.33 14.07
CA ASP A 319 -2.94 -11.54 14.50
C ASP A 319 -3.34 -10.51 15.57
N LYS A 320 -2.46 -10.26 16.53
CA LYS A 320 -2.62 -9.20 17.54
C LYS A 320 -2.69 -7.81 16.89
N VAL A 321 -1.82 -7.52 15.92
CA VAL A 321 -1.84 -6.21 15.23
C VAL A 321 -3.14 -6.03 14.44
N ILE A 322 -3.68 -7.09 13.83
CA ILE A 322 -4.99 -7.05 13.18
C ILE A 322 -6.09 -6.67 14.18
N ASP A 323 -6.13 -7.33 15.35
CA ASP A 323 -7.11 -7.04 16.40
C ASP A 323 -7.00 -5.59 16.91
N GLU A 324 -5.77 -5.10 17.16
CA GLU A 324 -5.52 -3.72 17.57
C GLU A 324 -5.96 -2.71 16.48
N THR A 325 -5.75 -3.04 15.21
CA THR A 325 -6.16 -2.20 14.07
C THR A 325 -7.68 -2.13 13.94
N ILE A 326 -8.37 -3.26 14.09
CA ILE A 326 -9.84 -3.33 14.09
C ILE A 326 -10.41 -2.47 15.23
N LYS A 327 -9.90 -2.66 16.44
CA LYS A 327 -10.31 -1.90 17.62
C LYS A 327 -10.14 -0.39 17.42
N ALA A 328 -9.00 0.05 16.89
CA ALA A 328 -8.75 1.46 16.60
C ALA A 328 -9.69 2.00 15.49
N SER A 329 -10.16 1.14 14.59
CA SER A 329 -11.13 1.49 13.54
C SER A 329 -12.54 1.75 14.09
N GLY A 330 -12.95 1.06 15.15
CA GLY A 330 -14.25 1.23 15.80
C GLY A 330 -14.37 2.52 16.62
N LEU A 331 -13.24 3.07 17.09
CA LEU A 331 -13.21 4.28 17.95
C LEU A 331 -13.34 5.59 17.15
N GLY A 332 -13.21 5.58 15.84
CA GLY A 332 -13.13 6.79 15.01
C GLY A 332 -14.43 7.55 14.76
N LYS A 333 -15.56 7.18 15.38
CA LYS A 333 -16.88 7.80 15.14
C LYS A 333 -17.58 8.39 16.37
N VAL A 334 -16.88 8.73 17.43
CA VAL A 334 -17.51 9.32 18.62
C VAL A 334 -17.55 10.86 18.62
N GLU A 335 -16.93 11.54 17.64
CA GLU A 335 -16.98 13.01 17.56
C GLU A 335 -17.21 13.51 16.14
N SER A 336 -18.46 13.50 15.70
CA SER A 336 -19.00 14.47 14.74
C SER A 336 -20.47 14.70 15.06
N GLU A 337 -20.74 15.45 16.12
CA GLU A 337 -21.97 16.23 16.28
C GLU A 337 -21.81 17.62 15.66
#